data_ea8dbe0efd26b1b6ca2aed2ed8141ecc
#
_entry.id   ea8dbe0efd26b1b6ca2aed2ed8141ecc
#
_cell.length_a   1.000
_cell.length_b   1.000
_cell.length_c   1.000
_cell.angle_alpha   90.00
_cell.angle_beta   90.00
_cell.angle_gamma   90.00
#
_symmetry.space_group_name_H-M   'P 1'
#
loop_
_entity.id
_entity.type
_entity.pdbx_description
1 polymer ?
#
loop_
_entity_poly.entity_id
_entity_poly.type
_entity_poly.pdbx_seq_one_letter_code
_entity_poly.pdbx_strand_id
1 'polypeptide(L)' 'MVIKLNNIDVREYIINNFKNDDIMDIKQSIITSIESKDEDPLIGLEVLFEVMWNNSSEDEKLSILNNIKKGLK' A
#
# COMPACT_ATOMS: atom_id res chain seq x y z
N MET A 1 -10.19 -1.00 -22.67
CA MET A 1 -10.37 0.05 -21.69
C MET A 1 -9.06 0.70 -21.34
N VAL A 2 -9.04 1.96 -21.57
CA VAL A 2 -7.86 2.77 -21.27
C VAL A 2 -7.49 2.70 -19.79
N ILE A 3 -8.49 2.57 -18.96
CA ILE A 3 -8.32 2.57 -17.52
C ILE A 3 -7.39 1.45 -17.05
N LYS A 4 -7.48 0.29 -17.69
CA LYS A 4 -6.65 -0.84 -17.31
C LYS A 4 -5.17 -0.54 -17.51
N LEU A 5 -4.83 0.02 -18.65
CA LEU A 5 -3.45 0.36 -18.95
C LEU A 5 -2.94 1.39 -17.96
N ASN A 6 -3.78 2.37 -17.65
CA ASN A 6 -3.38 3.40 -16.71
C ASN A 6 -3.11 2.81 -15.33
N ASN A 7 -3.92 1.84 -14.92
CA ASN A 7 -3.73 1.21 -13.62
C ASN A 7 -2.40 0.50 -13.53
N ILE A 8 -2.00 -0.19 -14.60
CA ILE A 8 -0.72 -0.89 -14.62
C ILE A 8 0.42 0.11 -14.52
N ASP A 9 0.33 1.19 -15.28
CA ASP A 9 1.37 2.20 -15.26
C ASP A 9 1.48 2.86 -13.90
N VAL A 10 0.36 3.11 -13.26
CA VAL A 10 0.35 3.74 -11.95
C VAL A 10 1.00 2.83 -10.91
N ARG A 11 0.72 1.54 -10.97
CA ARG A 11 1.35 0.60 -10.04
C ARG A 11 2.86 0.62 -10.15
N GLU A 12 3.35 0.52 -11.37
CA GLU A 12 4.80 0.53 -11.60
C GLU A 12 5.41 1.84 -11.13
N TYR A 13 4.75 2.93 -11.41
CA TYR A 13 5.24 4.23 -11.02
C TYR A 13 5.36 4.33 -9.50
N ILE A 14 4.36 3.87 -8.79
CA ILE A 14 4.35 3.93 -7.34
C ILE A 14 5.42 3.01 -6.76
N ILE A 15 5.53 1.80 -7.28
CA ILE A 15 6.55 0.87 -6.80
C ILE A 15 7.93 1.45 -7.00
N ASN A 16 8.18 2.04 -8.16
CA ASN A 16 9.48 2.62 -8.43
C ASN A 16 9.80 3.79 -7.51
N ASN A 17 8.79 4.55 -7.12
CA ASN A 17 9.00 5.66 -6.19
C ASN A 17 9.45 5.19 -4.82
N PHE A 18 8.98 4.03 -4.36
CA PHE A 18 9.32 3.54 -3.04
C PHE A 18 10.50 2.58 -3.03
N LYS A 19 10.91 2.13 -4.20
CA LYS A 19 11.87 1.04 -4.31
C LYS A 19 13.19 1.33 -3.61
N ASN A 20 13.64 2.57 -3.66
CA ASN A 20 14.92 2.95 -3.08
C ASN A 20 14.78 3.65 -1.74
N ASP A 21 13.57 3.80 -1.23
CA ASP A 21 13.34 4.41 0.07
C ASP A 21 13.73 3.43 1.17
N ASP A 22 14.22 3.96 2.28
CA ASP A 22 14.43 3.08 3.41
C ASP A 22 13.12 2.90 4.18
N ILE A 23 13.15 2.00 5.15
CA ILE A 23 11.96 1.61 5.89
C ILE A 23 11.30 2.80 6.58
N MET A 24 12.10 3.70 7.13
CA MET A 24 11.54 4.85 7.86
C MET A 24 10.86 5.84 6.92
N ASP A 25 11.39 5.98 5.71
CA ASP A 25 10.77 6.85 4.72
C ASP A 25 9.42 6.28 4.28
N ILE A 26 9.36 4.97 4.09
CA ILE A 26 8.12 4.30 3.73
C ILE A 26 7.10 4.47 4.85
N LYS A 27 7.53 4.31 6.09
CA LYS A 27 6.65 4.49 7.24
C LYS A 27 6.06 5.89 7.26
N GLN A 28 6.90 6.89 7.04
CA GLN A 28 6.44 8.28 7.08
C GLN A 28 5.44 8.54 5.96
N SER A 29 5.69 7.98 4.79
CA SER A 29 4.76 8.14 3.66
C SER A 29 3.41 7.52 3.98
N ILE A 30 3.41 6.37 4.62
CA ILE A 30 2.16 5.71 5.01
C ILE A 30 1.40 6.58 6.01
N ILE A 31 2.08 7.08 7.02
CA ILE A 31 1.44 7.91 8.03
C ILE A 31 0.84 9.16 7.40
N THR A 32 1.61 9.81 6.55
CA THR A 32 1.15 11.02 5.88
C THR A 32 -0.07 10.74 5.02
N SER A 33 -0.05 9.61 4.32
CA SER A 33 -1.16 9.24 3.44
C SER A 33 -2.41 8.94 4.24
N ILE A 34 -2.27 8.27 5.38
CA ILE A 34 -3.42 7.95 6.23
C ILE A 34 -4.04 9.21 6.79
N GLU A 35 -3.22 10.18 7.17
CA GLU A 35 -3.71 11.42 7.76
C GLU A 35 -4.25 12.39 6.74
N SER A 36 -3.96 12.18 5.47
CA SER A 36 -4.45 13.05 4.41
C SER A 36 -5.95 12.90 4.25
N LYS A 37 -6.61 13.99 3.91
CA LYS A 37 -8.03 13.95 3.63
C LYS A 37 -8.31 13.80 2.15
N ASP A 38 -7.27 13.84 1.33
CA ASP A 38 -7.41 13.64 -0.09
C ASP A 38 -7.50 12.16 -0.42
N GLU A 39 -8.11 11.85 -1.55
CA GLU A 39 -8.22 10.47 -1.99
C GLU A 39 -7.01 9.99 -2.79
N ASP A 40 -6.22 10.92 -3.30
CA ASP A 40 -5.08 10.56 -4.14
C ASP A 40 -4.10 9.62 -3.46
N PRO A 41 -3.75 9.83 -2.17
CA PRO A 41 -2.81 8.92 -1.51
C PRO A 41 -3.34 7.50 -1.33
N LEU A 42 -4.64 7.28 -1.49
CA LEU A 42 -5.19 5.94 -1.31
C LEU A 42 -4.64 4.95 -2.31
N ILE A 43 -4.35 5.41 -3.54
CA ILE A 43 -3.78 4.54 -4.56
C ILE A 43 -2.41 4.04 -4.11
N GLY A 44 -1.59 4.93 -3.54
CA GLY A 44 -0.29 4.54 -3.03
C GLY A 44 -0.39 3.52 -1.92
N LEU A 45 -1.33 3.74 -1.00
CA LEU A 45 -1.53 2.80 0.10
C LEU A 45 -1.99 1.44 -0.41
N GLU A 46 -2.85 1.43 -1.42
CA GLU A 46 -3.33 0.18 -2.00
C GLU A 46 -2.18 -0.61 -2.60
N VAL A 47 -1.31 0.05 -3.35
CA VAL A 47 -0.18 -0.62 -3.99
C VAL A 47 0.77 -1.16 -2.93
N LEU A 48 1.05 -0.39 -1.89
CA LEU A 48 1.90 -0.85 -0.81
C LEU A 48 1.28 -2.05 -0.09
N PHE A 49 -0.03 -2.04 0.10
CA PHE A 49 -0.70 -3.18 0.70
C PHE A 49 -0.54 -4.43 -0.16
N GLU A 50 -0.70 -4.29 -1.47
CA GLU A 50 -0.52 -5.43 -2.38
C GLU A 50 0.89 -5.99 -2.30
N VAL A 51 1.88 -5.10 -2.26
CA VAL A 51 3.27 -5.53 -2.16
C VAL A 51 3.48 -6.32 -0.87
N MET A 52 2.97 -5.79 0.24
CA MET A 52 3.08 -6.47 1.51
C MET A 52 2.40 -7.84 1.48
N TRP A 53 1.17 -7.87 1.00
CA TRP A 53 0.38 -9.09 0.96
C TRP A 53 1.08 -10.17 0.16
N ASN A 54 1.60 -9.80 -1.01
CA ASN A 54 2.25 -10.75 -1.90
C ASN A 54 3.57 -11.26 -1.35
N ASN A 55 4.18 -10.53 -0.42
CA ASN A 55 5.43 -10.92 0.20
C ASN A 55 5.26 -11.53 1.58
N SER A 56 4.03 -11.70 2.03
CA SER A 56 3.76 -12.22 3.36
C SER A 56 3.52 -13.72 3.33
N SER A 57 3.98 -14.41 4.38
CA SER A 57 3.66 -15.81 4.57
C SER A 57 2.20 -15.96 4.97
N GLU A 58 1.72 -17.20 5.03
CA GLU A 58 0.34 -17.44 5.45
C GLU A 58 0.11 -16.99 6.88
N ASP A 59 1.09 -17.22 7.76
CA ASP A 59 0.98 -16.77 9.14
C ASP A 59 0.95 -15.25 9.23
N GLU A 60 1.78 -14.58 8.43
CA GLU A 60 1.80 -13.13 8.40
C GLU A 60 0.49 -12.57 7.86
N LYS A 61 -0.07 -13.21 6.84
CA LYS A 61 -1.37 -12.78 6.31
C LYS A 61 -2.45 -12.90 7.36
N LEU A 62 -2.40 -13.95 8.16
CA LEU A 62 -3.39 -14.13 9.22
C LEU A 62 -3.27 -13.00 10.24
N SER A 63 -2.05 -12.61 10.59
CA SER A 63 -1.84 -11.48 11.50
C SER A 63 -2.38 -10.19 10.92
N ILE A 64 -2.16 -9.97 9.61
CA ILE A 64 -2.69 -8.79 8.93
C ILE A 64 -4.23 -8.79 9.02
N LEU A 65 -4.84 -9.93 8.73
CA LEU A 65 -6.29 -10.04 8.78
C LEU A 65 -6.84 -9.80 10.17
N ASN A 66 -6.16 -10.32 11.20
CA ASN A 66 -6.57 -10.09 12.57
C ASN A 66 -6.49 -8.61 12.94
N ASN A 67 -5.44 -7.93 12.48
CA ASN A 67 -5.30 -6.50 12.74
C ASN A 67 -6.41 -5.70 12.07
N ILE A 68 -6.74 -6.08 10.84
CA ILE A 68 -7.84 -5.42 10.12
C ILE A 68 -9.14 -5.64 10.89
N LYS A 69 -9.38 -6.86 11.32
CA LYS A 69 -10.62 -7.19 12.02
C LYS A 69 -10.76 -6.39 13.31
N LYS A 70 -9.65 -6.26 14.05
CA LYS A 70 -9.67 -5.48 15.28
C LYS A 70 -10.03 -4.03 15.04
N GLY A 71 -9.58 -3.49 13.93
CA GLY A 71 -9.85 -2.10 13.60
C GLY A 71 -11.24 -1.86 13.07
N LEU A 72 -11.92 -2.90 12.60
CA LEU A 72 -13.23 -2.75 11.97
C LEU A 72 -14.40 -2.83 12.94
N LYS A 73 -14.17 -3.17 14.16
CA LYS A 73 -15.26 -3.38 15.11
C LYS A 73 -16.09 -2.13 15.35
#